data_8f99114c04b4d9972b428e4fd2921bff
#
_entry.id   8f99114c04b4d9972b428e4fd2921bff
#
_cell.length_a   1.000
_cell.length_b   1.000
_cell.length_c   1.000
_cell.angle_alpha   90.00
_cell.angle_beta   90.00
_cell.angle_gamma   90.00
#
_symmetry.space_group_name_H-M   'P 1'
#
loop_
_entity.id
_entity.type
_entity.pdbx_description
1 polymer ?
#
loop_
_entity_poly.entity_id
_entity_poly.type
_entity_poly.pdbx_seq_one_letter_code
_entity_poly.pdbx_strand_id
1 'polypeptide(L)'
;MRKLQAGACSFFMGRQVTGMKVLIDGDGCPVIAETERAAALYGLEVLIFCDTSHLISSRTSRVILVDQGRDAADWAIISAVKKGDLVITQDYGLASLVLSRKAYGFHQNGWQYRDENIESLLMERYEAGKARRSARNHLKGPPKRDKRQNELFFQRLCAFLEKVKDK
;
A
#
# COMPACT_ATOMS: atom_id res chain seq x y z
N MET A 1 -12.04 -5.09 37.51
CA MET A 1 -12.85 -5.35 36.31
C MET A 1 -13.21 -4.01 35.65
N ARG A 2 -12.47 -3.57 34.64
CA ARG A 2 -12.82 -2.39 33.87
C ARG A 2 -13.26 -2.82 32.47
N LYS A 3 -14.52 -2.57 32.16
CA LYS A 3 -15.13 -2.76 30.85
C LYS A 3 -14.39 -1.86 29.85
N LEU A 4 -13.71 -2.46 28.90
CA LEU A 4 -13.19 -1.77 27.72
C LEU A 4 -14.38 -1.43 26.82
N GLN A 5 -14.52 -0.13 26.58
CA GLN A 5 -15.60 0.48 25.83
C GLN A 5 -15.61 0.00 24.38
N ALA A 6 -16.65 -0.74 24.03
CA ALA A 6 -17.11 -0.94 22.67
C ALA A 6 -17.82 0.36 22.21
N GLY A 7 -17.06 1.38 21.83
CA GLY A 7 -17.62 2.70 21.55
C GLY A 7 -17.20 3.36 20.24
N ALA A 8 -16.39 2.71 19.39
CA ALA A 8 -15.89 3.35 18.18
C ALA A 8 -16.47 2.78 16.86
N CYS A 9 -17.29 1.75 16.92
CA CYS A 9 -17.73 1.03 15.70
C CYS A 9 -19.03 1.57 15.07
N SER A 10 -19.75 2.46 15.74
CA SER A 10 -21.09 2.91 15.31
C SER A 10 -21.10 4.16 14.42
N PHE A 11 -19.98 4.88 14.33
CA PHE A 11 -19.93 6.17 13.59
C PHE A 11 -19.53 6.01 12.11
N PHE A 12 -19.05 4.85 11.70
CA PHE A 12 -18.50 4.62 10.34
C PHE A 12 -19.46 3.90 9.37
N MET A 13 -20.64 3.47 9.82
CA MET A 13 -21.63 2.85 8.93
C MET A 13 -22.30 3.90 8.05
N GLY A 14 -21.80 4.07 6.84
CA GLY A 14 -22.42 4.93 5.83
C GLY A 14 -21.48 5.63 4.86
N ARG A 15 -20.19 5.37 4.92
CA ARG A 15 -19.19 6.09 4.13
C ARG A 15 -18.63 5.22 3.00
N GLN A 16 -19.39 5.02 1.94
CA GLN A 16 -18.89 4.32 0.75
C GLN A 16 -18.15 5.27 -0.17
N VAL A 17 -16.91 4.94 -0.51
CA VAL A 17 -16.17 5.52 -1.64
C VAL A 17 -16.58 4.72 -2.86
N THR A 18 -17.47 5.26 -3.69
CA THR A 18 -18.01 4.53 -4.84
C THR A 18 -16.95 4.39 -5.94
N GLY A 19 -16.71 3.15 -6.36
CA GLY A 19 -15.93 2.82 -7.55
C GLY A 19 -14.42 2.69 -7.37
N MET A 20 -13.85 3.05 -6.21
CA MET A 20 -12.42 2.88 -5.91
C MET A 20 -12.14 1.43 -5.46
N LYS A 21 -11.06 0.86 -5.96
CA LYS A 21 -10.47 -0.38 -5.45
C LYS A 21 -9.13 -0.10 -4.79
N VAL A 22 -8.75 -0.96 -3.86
CA VAL A 22 -7.42 -0.95 -3.26
C VAL A 22 -6.64 -2.15 -3.79
N LEU A 23 -5.51 -1.89 -4.44
CA LEU A 23 -4.61 -2.91 -4.94
C LEU A 23 -3.37 -2.93 -4.04
N ILE A 24 -2.97 -4.10 -3.58
CA ILE A 24 -1.80 -4.27 -2.71
C ILE A 24 -0.73 -5.05 -3.47
N ASP A 25 0.46 -4.47 -3.56
CA ASP A 25 1.68 -5.18 -3.91
C ASP A 25 2.07 -6.04 -2.70
N GLY A 26 1.68 -7.33 -2.74
CA GLY A 26 1.68 -8.20 -1.57
C GLY A 26 3.06 -8.74 -1.21
N ASP A 27 4.00 -8.73 -2.14
CA ASP A 27 5.33 -9.30 -1.91
C ASP A 27 6.11 -8.45 -0.90
N GLY A 28 6.18 -8.98 0.33
CA GLY A 28 6.84 -8.29 1.44
C GLY A 28 6.06 -7.10 2.02
N CYS A 29 4.79 -6.93 1.73
CA CYS A 29 3.96 -5.87 2.29
C CYS A 29 3.60 -6.13 3.77
N PRO A 30 4.06 -5.30 4.72
CA PRO A 30 3.83 -5.53 6.14
C PRO A 30 2.49 -4.97 6.66
N VAL A 31 1.68 -4.34 5.80
CA VAL A 31 0.47 -3.58 6.18
C VAL A 31 -0.80 -4.08 5.51
N ILE A 32 -0.81 -5.35 5.08
CA ILE A 32 -1.98 -5.97 4.44
C ILE A 32 -3.19 -5.90 5.39
N ALA A 33 -3.04 -6.34 6.64
CA ALA A 33 -4.12 -6.38 7.62
C ALA A 33 -4.68 -4.98 7.94
N GLU A 34 -3.81 -4.00 8.06
CA GLU A 34 -4.20 -2.60 8.30
C GLU A 34 -4.93 -2.00 7.09
N THR A 35 -4.49 -2.37 5.87
CA THR A 35 -5.15 -1.94 4.63
C THR A 35 -6.54 -2.57 4.52
N GLU A 36 -6.69 -3.87 4.78
CA GLU A 36 -7.98 -4.56 4.80
C GLU A 36 -8.93 -3.95 5.83
N ARG A 37 -8.41 -3.66 7.04
CA ARG A 37 -9.19 -3.01 8.09
C ARG A 37 -9.69 -1.62 7.67
N ALA A 38 -8.83 -0.81 7.05
CA ALA A 38 -9.21 0.49 6.53
C ALA A 38 -10.22 0.36 5.39
N ALA A 39 -9.96 -0.50 4.42
CA ALA A 39 -10.85 -0.74 3.28
C ALA A 39 -12.26 -1.17 3.72
N ALA A 40 -12.36 -2.03 4.74
CA ALA A 40 -13.65 -2.47 5.29
C ALA A 40 -14.46 -1.30 5.88
N LEU A 41 -13.82 -0.31 6.52
CA LEU A 41 -14.49 0.88 7.05
C LEU A 41 -15.12 1.76 5.95
N TYR A 42 -14.54 1.74 4.75
CA TYR A 42 -14.99 2.56 3.62
C TYR A 42 -15.73 1.74 2.54
N GLY A 43 -15.97 0.45 2.76
CA GLY A 43 -16.66 -0.43 1.81
C GLY A 43 -15.88 -0.66 0.50
N LEU A 44 -14.55 -0.67 0.55
CA LEU A 44 -13.69 -0.81 -0.61
C LEU A 44 -13.34 -2.28 -0.88
N GLU A 45 -13.32 -2.66 -2.15
CA GLU A 45 -12.77 -3.94 -2.60
C GLU A 45 -11.23 -3.93 -2.52
N VAL A 46 -10.65 -4.99 -1.97
CA VAL A 46 -9.19 -5.15 -1.87
C VAL A 46 -8.73 -6.32 -2.75
N LEU A 47 -7.74 -6.05 -3.59
CA LEU A 47 -7.05 -7.03 -4.43
C LEU A 47 -5.59 -7.10 -3.97
N ILE A 48 -5.11 -8.30 -3.62
CA ILE A 48 -3.73 -8.54 -3.20
C ILE A 48 -3.03 -9.30 -4.33
N PHE A 49 -1.98 -8.73 -4.87
CA PHE A 49 -1.14 -9.36 -5.89
C PHE A 49 0.12 -9.91 -5.24
N CYS A 50 0.39 -11.18 -5.42
CA CYS A 50 1.62 -11.81 -4.92
C CYS A 50 2.08 -12.92 -5.87
N ASP A 51 3.37 -13.21 -5.84
CA ASP A 51 3.90 -14.34 -6.58
C ASP A 51 3.62 -15.68 -5.86
N THR A 52 3.84 -16.78 -6.58
CA THR A 52 3.58 -18.14 -6.05
C THR A 52 4.54 -18.55 -4.93
N SER A 53 5.62 -17.81 -4.68
CA SER A 53 6.55 -18.06 -3.57
C SER A 53 6.06 -17.47 -2.25
N HIS A 54 5.10 -16.54 -2.29
CA HIS A 54 4.51 -15.87 -1.13
C HIS A 54 3.03 -16.23 -0.99
N LEU A 55 2.75 -17.33 -0.28
CA LEU A 55 1.36 -17.74 -0.02
C LEU A 55 0.70 -16.79 0.98
N ILE A 56 0.01 -15.80 0.45
CA ILE A 56 -0.85 -14.91 1.24
C ILE A 56 -2.27 -15.49 1.21
N SER A 57 -2.88 -15.66 2.38
CA SER A 57 -4.29 -16.01 2.50
C SER A 57 -5.06 -14.86 3.14
N SER A 58 -6.17 -14.47 2.55
CA SER A 58 -7.09 -13.51 3.12
C SER A 58 -8.52 -14.04 3.09
N ARG A 59 -9.30 -13.67 4.10
CA ARG A 59 -10.74 -13.98 4.16
C ARG A 59 -11.60 -12.84 3.62
N THR A 60 -11.05 -11.66 3.51
CA THR A 60 -11.77 -10.42 3.17
C THR A 60 -11.35 -9.85 1.82
N SER A 61 -10.17 -10.21 1.35
CA SER A 61 -9.59 -9.71 0.11
C SER A 61 -9.45 -10.82 -0.93
N ARG A 62 -9.52 -10.43 -2.19
CA ARG A 62 -9.23 -11.34 -3.31
C ARG A 62 -7.74 -11.39 -3.55
N VAL A 63 -7.13 -12.56 -3.40
CA VAL A 63 -5.72 -12.78 -3.69
C VAL A 63 -5.57 -13.20 -5.16
N ILE A 64 -4.69 -12.52 -5.86
CA ILE A 64 -4.36 -12.77 -7.27
C ILE A 64 -2.92 -13.26 -7.30
N LEU A 65 -2.76 -14.55 -7.60
CA LEU A 65 -1.45 -15.16 -7.79
C LEU A 65 -0.95 -14.83 -9.19
N VAL A 66 0.27 -14.35 -9.27
CA VAL A 66 1.00 -14.13 -10.52
C VAL A 66 2.12 -15.14 -10.68
N ASP A 67 2.53 -15.38 -11.91
CA ASP A 67 3.65 -16.27 -12.18
C ASP A 67 4.95 -15.71 -11.60
N GLN A 68 5.87 -16.63 -11.25
CA GLN A 68 7.20 -16.23 -10.82
C GLN A 68 7.93 -15.52 -11.95
N GLY A 69 8.26 -14.27 -11.73
CA GLY A 69 8.99 -13.47 -12.70
C GLY A 69 9.30 -12.10 -12.14
N ARG A 70 10.44 -11.55 -12.58
CA ARG A 70 10.78 -10.19 -12.23
C ARG A 70 9.68 -9.25 -12.73
N ASP A 71 9.19 -8.39 -11.84
CA ASP A 71 8.16 -7.40 -12.13
C ASP A 71 6.78 -7.97 -12.55
N ALA A 72 6.53 -9.30 -12.37
CA ALA A 72 5.26 -9.91 -12.76
C ALA A 72 4.07 -9.33 -11.96
N ALA A 73 4.24 -9.13 -10.66
CA ALA A 73 3.23 -8.48 -9.81
C ALA A 73 3.00 -7.02 -10.23
N ASP A 74 4.05 -6.28 -10.56
CA ASP A 74 3.95 -4.89 -11.03
C ASP A 74 3.12 -4.80 -12.32
N TRP A 75 3.39 -5.66 -13.29
CA TRP A 75 2.63 -5.72 -14.54
C TRP A 75 1.17 -6.08 -14.32
N ALA A 76 0.89 -7.03 -13.42
CA ALA A 76 -0.47 -7.41 -13.08
C ALA A 76 -1.23 -6.26 -12.41
N ILE A 77 -0.60 -5.54 -11.47
CA ILE A 77 -1.17 -4.36 -10.83
C ILE A 77 -1.46 -3.26 -11.85
N ILE A 78 -0.49 -2.91 -12.71
CA ILE A 78 -0.66 -1.87 -13.73
C ILE A 78 -1.73 -2.23 -14.76
N SER A 79 -1.90 -3.51 -15.07
CA SER A 79 -2.96 -3.98 -15.96
C SER A 79 -4.35 -3.90 -15.33
N ALA A 80 -4.44 -4.07 -14.01
CA ALA A 80 -5.70 -4.07 -13.26
C ALA A 80 -6.12 -2.68 -12.77
N VAL A 81 -5.16 -1.79 -12.48
CA VAL A 81 -5.42 -0.47 -11.90
C VAL A 81 -6.16 0.44 -12.87
N LYS A 82 -7.15 1.16 -12.35
CA LYS A 82 -7.93 2.17 -13.06
C LYS A 82 -7.73 3.55 -12.45
N LYS A 83 -8.09 4.57 -13.19
CA LYS A 83 -8.12 5.95 -12.68
C LYS A 83 -8.92 6.03 -11.39
N GLY A 84 -8.31 6.59 -10.35
CA GLY A 84 -8.96 6.77 -9.04
C GLY A 84 -8.81 5.58 -8.09
N ASP A 85 -8.25 4.45 -8.53
CA ASP A 85 -7.90 3.35 -7.62
C ASP A 85 -6.71 3.72 -6.72
N LEU A 86 -6.54 2.98 -5.64
CA LEU A 86 -5.44 3.14 -4.69
C LEU A 86 -4.51 1.94 -4.75
N VAL A 87 -3.22 2.17 -4.89
CA VAL A 87 -2.19 1.12 -4.86
C VAL A 87 -1.29 1.30 -3.65
N ILE A 88 -1.15 0.25 -2.85
CA ILE A 88 -0.21 0.19 -1.71
C ILE A 88 1.05 -0.53 -2.18
N THR A 89 2.17 0.17 -2.23
CA THR A 89 3.46 -0.39 -2.61
C THR A 89 4.62 0.36 -1.97
N GLN A 90 5.75 -0.31 -1.82
CA GLN A 90 7.04 0.30 -1.45
C GLN A 90 7.94 0.54 -2.68
N ASP A 91 7.56 0.04 -3.85
CA ASP A 91 8.32 0.22 -5.08
C ASP A 91 8.02 1.57 -5.74
N TYR A 92 9.04 2.43 -5.82
CA TYR A 92 8.92 3.76 -6.41
C TYR A 92 8.70 3.72 -7.93
N GLY A 93 9.22 2.69 -8.60
CA GLY A 93 9.00 2.47 -10.03
C GLY A 93 7.55 2.14 -10.32
N LEU A 94 6.98 1.19 -9.59
CA LEU A 94 5.56 0.87 -9.67
C LEU A 94 4.70 2.10 -9.31
N ALA A 95 5.04 2.83 -8.25
CA ALA A 95 4.33 4.04 -7.86
C ALA A 95 4.30 5.10 -8.98
N SER A 96 5.40 5.29 -9.69
CA SER A 96 5.46 6.20 -10.86
C SER A 96 4.49 5.77 -11.96
N LEU A 97 4.43 4.47 -12.28
CA LEU A 97 3.48 3.94 -13.26
C LEU A 97 2.02 4.09 -12.82
N VAL A 98 1.75 3.89 -11.53
CA VAL A 98 0.42 4.10 -10.93
C VAL A 98 -0.04 5.55 -11.08
N LEU A 99 0.83 6.52 -10.80
CA LEU A 99 0.53 7.94 -10.98
C LEU A 99 0.23 8.29 -12.44
N SER A 100 0.97 7.71 -13.39
CA SER A 100 0.72 7.90 -14.83
C SER A 100 -0.67 7.42 -15.26
N ARG A 101 -1.25 6.44 -14.57
CA ARG A 101 -2.62 5.95 -14.77
C ARG A 101 -3.68 6.80 -14.08
N LYS A 102 -3.30 7.92 -13.45
CA LYS A 102 -4.19 8.78 -12.65
C LYS A 102 -4.83 8.03 -11.47
N ALA A 103 -4.14 7.04 -10.96
CA ALA A 103 -4.46 6.32 -9.73
C ALA A 103 -3.61 6.87 -8.57
N TYR A 104 -3.99 6.52 -7.34
CA TYR A 104 -3.29 6.95 -6.14
C TYR A 104 -2.26 5.91 -5.73
N GLY A 105 -1.05 6.34 -5.42
CA GLY A 105 -0.01 5.50 -4.81
C GLY A 105 0.17 5.86 -3.34
N PHE A 106 0.31 4.84 -2.48
CA PHE A 106 0.50 5.04 -1.04
C PHE A 106 1.58 4.10 -0.50
N HIS A 107 2.53 4.67 0.22
CA HIS A 107 3.65 3.93 0.77
C HIS A 107 3.27 3.26 2.10
N GLN A 108 3.84 2.09 2.37
CA GLN A 108 3.62 1.35 3.62
C GLN A 108 3.96 2.11 4.92
N ASN A 109 4.69 3.22 4.83
CA ASN A 109 4.96 4.12 5.95
C ASN A 109 3.90 5.21 6.13
N GLY A 110 2.80 5.17 5.36
CA GLY A 110 1.66 6.04 5.57
C GLY A 110 1.79 7.42 4.92
N TRP A 111 2.43 7.53 3.78
CA TRP A 111 2.48 8.75 2.98
C TRP A 111 2.13 8.47 1.51
N GLN A 112 1.63 9.48 0.83
CA GLN A 112 1.17 9.39 -0.55
C GLN A 112 2.30 9.72 -1.54
N TYR A 113 2.42 8.90 -2.59
CA TYR A 113 3.15 9.27 -3.80
C TYR A 113 2.40 10.34 -4.57
N ARG A 114 3.11 11.33 -5.08
CA ARG A 114 2.57 12.46 -5.86
C ARG A 114 3.54 12.82 -6.97
N ASP A 115 3.03 13.49 -7.99
CA ASP A 115 3.87 13.99 -9.09
C ASP A 115 5.01 14.88 -8.58
N GLU A 116 4.77 15.64 -7.49
CA GLU A 116 5.78 16.54 -6.91
C GLU A 116 6.91 15.82 -6.17
N ASN A 117 6.70 14.59 -5.69
CA ASN A 117 7.71 13.88 -4.88
C ASN A 117 8.33 12.66 -5.56
N ILE A 118 7.69 12.13 -6.61
CA ILE A 118 8.09 10.84 -7.18
C ILE A 118 9.48 10.90 -7.84
N GLU A 119 9.81 11.99 -8.51
CA GLU A 119 11.11 12.15 -9.18
C GLU A 119 12.27 12.18 -8.17
N SER A 120 12.13 12.94 -7.08
CA SER A 120 13.15 12.99 -6.03
C SER A 120 13.33 11.64 -5.34
N LEU A 121 12.24 10.91 -5.08
CA LEU A 121 12.29 9.56 -4.50
C LEU A 121 13.00 8.55 -5.42
N LEU A 122 12.75 8.61 -6.72
CA LEU A 122 13.43 7.78 -7.71
C LEU A 122 14.93 8.10 -7.76
N MET A 123 15.29 9.38 -7.71
CA MET A 123 16.69 9.81 -7.70
C MET A 123 17.40 9.34 -6.42
N GLU A 124 16.81 9.53 -5.24
CA GLU A 124 17.36 9.06 -3.97
C GLU A 124 17.60 7.55 -3.99
N ARG A 125 16.64 6.77 -4.52
CA ARG A 125 16.79 5.31 -4.68
C ARG A 125 17.96 4.96 -5.61
N TYR A 126 18.10 5.66 -6.73
CA TYR A 126 19.20 5.46 -7.68
C TYR A 126 20.56 5.73 -7.02
N GLU A 127 20.70 6.87 -6.33
CA GLU A 127 21.93 7.26 -5.63
C GLU A 127 22.28 6.30 -4.49
N ALA A 128 21.27 5.90 -3.68
CA ALA A 128 21.45 4.90 -2.64
C ALA A 128 21.87 3.53 -3.20
N GLY A 129 21.34 3.14 -4.35
CA GLY A 129 21.73 1.93 -5.07
C GLY A 129 23.18 1.98 -5.56
N LYS A 130 23.60 3.14 -6.09
CA LYS A 130 25.00 3.39 -6.52
C LYS A 130 25.95 3.36 -5.33
N ALA A 131 25.59 4.01 -4.23
CA ALA A 131 26.39 4.02 -3.00
C ALA A 131 26.57 2.60 -2.40
N ARG A 132 25.52 1.79 -2.38
CA ARG A 132 25.60 0.39 -1.91
C ARG A 132 26.50 -0.48 -2.76
N ARG A 133 26.53 -0.28 -4.08
CA ARG A 133 27.42 -1.02 -4.99
C ARG A 133 28.89 -0.61 -4.84
N SER A 134 29.16 0.64 -4.48
CA SER A 134 30.51 1.17 -4.27
C SER A 134 31.05 0.93 -2.84
N ALA A 135 30.18 0.72 -1.85
CA ALA A 135 30.57 0.50 -0.47
C ALA A 135 31.01 -0.97 -0.25
N ARG A 136 32.25 -1.17 0.21
CA ARG A 136 32.76 -2.49 0.63
C ARG A 136 32.16 -3.00 1.95
N ASN A 137 31.46 -2.17 2.70
CA ASN A 137 30.82 -2.51 3.96
C ASN A 137 29.31 -2.64 3.78
N HIS A 138 28.72 -3.73 4.31
CA HIS A 138 27.28 -3.90 4.39
C HIS A 138 26.68 -2.80 5.29
N LEU A 139 25.96 -1.87 4.67
CA LEU A 139 25.13 -0.93 5.40
C LEU A 139 24.05 -1.73 6.14
N LYS A 140 23.89 -1.46 7.44
CA LYS A 140 22.79 -2.05 8.21
C LYS A 140 21.45 -1.70 7.54
N GLY A 141 20.60 -2.71 7.35
CA GLY A 141 19.26 -2.50 6.86
C GLY A 141 18.42 -1.62 7.82
N PRO A 142 17.28 -1.13 7.37
CA PRO A 142 16.40 -0.35 8.22
C PRO A 142 15.97 -1.17 9.45
N PRO A 143 15.66 -0.51 10.58
CA PRO A 143 15.20 -1.19 11.79
C PRO A 143 13.91 -1.97 11.51
N LYS A 144 13.73 -3.07 12.24
CA LYS A 144 12.52 -3.91 12.12
C LYS A 144 11.27 -3.06 12.43
N ARG A 145 10.27 -3.16 11.56
CA ARG A 145 8.98 -2.50 11.70
C ARG A 145 8.27 -2.94 12.98
N ASP A 146 7.62 -2.02 13.67
CA ASP A 146 6.86 -2.26 14.90
C ASP A 146 5.34 -2.04 14.71
N LYS A 147 4.56 -2.45 15.72
CA LYS A 147 3.10 -2.30 15.72
C LYS A 147 2.63 -0.84 15.69
N ARG A 148 3.42 0.11 16.23
CA ARG A 148 3.08 1.54 16.23
C ARG A 148 3.14 2.11 14.82
N GLN A 149 4.11 1.67 14.04
CA GLN A 149 4.23 2.06 12.63
C GLN A 149 3.04 1.55 11.80
N ASN A 150 2.54 0.35 12.10
CA ASN A 150 1.35 -0.20 11.45
C ASN A 150 0.10 0.60 11.82
N GLU A 151 -0.10 0.93 13.09
CA GLU A 151 -1.24 1.75 13.52
C GLU A 151 -1.17 3.17 12.93
N LEU A 152 0.01 3.77 12.87
CA LEU A 152 0.21 5.05 12.22
C LEU A 152 -0.13 4.99 10.72
N PHE A 153 0.28 3.93 10.04
CA PHE A 153 -0.11 3.69 8.65
C PHE A 153 -1.64 3.64 8.51
N PHE A 154 -2.31 2.85 9.33
CA PHE A 154 -3.78 2.75 9.34
C PHE A 154 -4.46 4.11 9.50
N GLN A 155 -4.06 4.90 10.50
CA GLN A 155 -4.62 6.23 10.73
C GLN A 155 -4.42 7.18 9.54
N ARG A 156 -3.23 7.17 8.94
CA ARG A 156 -2.91 8.00 7.77
C ARG A 156 -3.65 7.54 6.52
N LEU A 157 -3.83 6.24 6.34
CA LEU A 157 -4.63 5.70 5.25
C LEU A 157 -6.10 6.10 5.38
N CYS A 158 -6.69 6.00 6.58
CA CYS A 158 -8.05 6.47 6.84
C CYS A 158 -8.19 7.97 6.56
N ALA A 159 -7.25 8.79 7.02
CA ALA A 159 -7.25 10.24 6.75
C ALA A 159 -7.14 10.56 5.24
N PHE A 160 -6.39 9.76 4.48
CA PHE A 160 -6.32 9.86 3.03
C PHE A 160 -7.66 9.51 2.38
N LEU A 161 -8.26 8.37 2.76
CA LEU A 161 -9.54 7.91 2.22
C LEU A 161 -10.67 8.90 2.48
N GLU A 162 -10.70 9.56 3.65
CA GLU A 162 -11.65 10.65 3.92
C GLU A 162 -11.51 11.81 2.93
N LYS A 163 -10.28 12.24 2.63
CA LYS A 163 -10.04 13.36 1.70
C LYS A 163 -10.42 13.04 0.25
N VAL A 164 -10.28 11.77 -0.14
CA VAL A 164 -10.59 11.34 -1.53
C VAL A 164 -12.09 11.15 -1.72
N LYS A 165 -12.80 10.76 -0.68
CA LYS A 165 -14.24 10.57 -0.69
C LYS A 165 -15.01 11.85 -1.02
N ASP A 166 -14.50 12.99 -0.56
CA ASP A 166 -15.15 14.31 -0.72
C ASP A 166 -14.86 14.97 -2.08
N LYS A 167 -14.17 14.27 -3.01
CA LYS A 167 -13.85 14.72 -4.38
C LYS A 167 -14.70 14.00 -5.42
#